data_c92211238ab35369a224ad11db545e82
#
_entry.id   c92211238ab35369a224ad11db545e82
#
_cell.length_a   1.000
_cell.length_b   1.000
_cell.length_c   1.000
_cell.angle_alpha   90.00
_cell.angle_beta   90.00
_cell.angle_gamma   90.00
#
_symmetry.space_group_name_H-M   'P 1'
#
loop_
_entity.id
_entity.type
_entity.pdbx_description
1 polymer ?
#
loop_
_entity_poly.entity_id
_entity_poly.type
_entity_poly.pdbx_seq_one_letter_code
_entity_poly.pdbx_strand_id
1 'polypeptide(L)'
;LIHDQLLDASAVSELRKGIFEQCLLGTGIVKGPFNHTKTIHRWSTDNGDRFYDPEEKVVPRLSHVSCWDLYPDPSALSLEDAEYIIERHRMNRSQLRALRNRPFFDVDAIESCLSMGTNYEERYFENDLYADNDPIYNEDRFEVLEYWGVLDAKMAREILLDIPDSTSALDQVHVNAWICGNQILRVVLNPFVPERLPYQVFPYEKNPYRFFGIGVPENMEDAQ
;
A
#
# COMPACT_ATOMS: atom_id res chain seq x y z
N LEU A 1 -0.02 -20.25 17.90
CA LEU A 1 -1.01 -19.25 17.44
C LEU A 1 -0.33 -18.09 16.68
N ILE A 2 0.57 -17.30 17.32
CA ILE A 2 1.27 -16.18 16.66
C ILE A 2 2.16 -16.67 15.52
N HIS A 3 2.92 -17.74 15.73
CA HIS A 3 3.78 -18.34 14.70
C HIS A 3 2.97 -18.77 13.46
N ASP A 4 1.82 -19.39 13.66
CA ASP A 4 0.94 -19.83 12.57
C ASP A 4 0.38 -18.61 11.80
N GLN A 5 0.01 -17.53 12.50
CA GLN A 5 -0.44 -16.28 11.88
C GLN A 5 0.66 -15.63 11.04
N LEU A 6 1.91 -15.66 11.50
CA LEU A 6 3.06 -15.15 10.73
C LEU A 6 3.33 -15.97 9.47
N LEU A 7 3.16 -17.30 9.54
CA LEU A 7 3.26 -18.17 8.36
C LEU A 7 2.12 -17.91 7.38
N ASP A 8 0.88 -17.81 7.87
CA ASP A 8 -0.29 -17.51 7.06
C ASP A 8 -0.17 -16.12 6.38
N ALA A 9 0.44 -15.14 7.06
CA ALA A 9 0.70 -13.81 6.57
C ALA A 9 1.82 -13.73 5.51
N SER A 10 2.55 -14.82 5.26
CA SER A 10 3.78 -14.81 4.46
C SER A 10 4.82 -13.79 4.97
N ALA A 11 4.80 -13.50 6.28
CA ALA A 11 5.56 -12.43 6.90
C ALA A 11 7.06 -12.55 6.66
N VAL A 12 7.61 -13.78 6.72
CA VAL A 12 9.04 -14.02 6.50
C VAL A 12 9.48 -13.61 5.09
N SER A 13 8.66 -13.87 4.07
CA SER A 13 8.97 -13.48 2.69
C SER A 13 8.96 -11.96 2.51
N GLU A 14 7.95 -11.30 3.04
CA GLU A 14 7.82 -9.84 2.92
C GLU A 14 8.88 -9.10 3.75
N LEU A 15 9.19 -9.59 4.95
CA LEU A 15 10.27 -9.05 5.77
C LEU A 15 11.65 -9.22 5.12
N ARG A 16 11.90 -10.34 4.43
CA ARG A 16 13.17 -10.53 3.68
C ARG A 16 13.36 -9.47 2.60
N LYS A 17 12.30 -9.11 1.86
CA LYS A 17 12.35 -8.03 0.88
C LYS A 17 12.67 -6.69 1.55
N GLY A 18 11.98 -6.38 2.66
CA GLY A 18 12.23 -5.17 3.43
C GLY A 18 13.64 -5.10 4.00
N ILE A 19 14.19 -6.22 4.52
CA ILE A 19 15.58 -6.27 5.02
C ILE A 19 16.58 -6.11 3.87
N PHE A 20 16.30 -6.65 2.70
CA PHE A 20 17.14 -6.45 1.53
C PHE A 20 17.20 -4.97 1.14
N GLU A 21 16.06 -4.29 1.02
CA GLU A 21 16.02 -2.84 0.76
C GLU A 21 16.64 -2.03 1.90
N GLN A 22 16.43 -2.43 3.15
CA GLN A 22 17.07 -1.80 4.30
C GLN A 22 18.59 -1.81 4.19
N CYS A 23 19.19 -2.92 3.80
CA CYS A 23 20.63 -3.01 3.61
C CYS A 23 21.10 -2.20 2.39
N LEU A 24 20.34 -2.25 1.29
CA LEU A 24 20.73 -1.63 0.03
C LEU A 24 20.47 -0.11 0.01
N LEU A 25 19.25 0.28 0.36
CA LEU A 25 18.74 1.67 0.26
C LEU A 25 18.68 2.39 1.62
N GLY A 26 19.03 1.68 2.71
CA GLY A 26 19.04 2.25 4.05
C GLY A 26 17.71 2.17 4.80
N THR A 27 16.61 1.77 4.17
CA THR A 27 15.30 1.71 4.82
C THR A 27 14.48 0.55 4.28
N GLY A 28 13.96 -0.26 5.18
CA GLY A 28 12.96 -1.26 4.86
C GLY A 28 11.58 -0.80 5.31
N ILE A 29 10.56 -1.13 4.52
CA ILE A 29 9.18 -0.72 4.80
C ILE A 29 8.26 -1.91 4.62
N VAL A 30 7.37 -2.12 5.60
CA VAL A 30 6.29 -3.08 5.50
C VAL A 30 4.97 -2.41 5.85
N LYS A 31 3.91 -2.83 5.18
CA LYS A 31 2.56 -2.35 5.37
C LYS A 31 1.69 -3.45 5.97
N GLY A 32 0.84 -3.11 6.90
CA GLY A 32 -0.11 -4.01 7.53
C GLY A 32 0.09 -4.18 9.04
N PRO A 33 -0.49 -5.24 9.64
CA PRO A 33 -1.26 -6.31 8.97
C PRO A 33 -2.66 -5.88 8.55
N PHE A 34 -3.12 -6.37 7.40
CA PHE A 34 -4.50 -6.23 6.91
C PHE A 34 -5.19 -7.59 6.86
N ASN A 35 -6.49 -7.59 7.07
CA ASN A 35 -7.29 -8.79 6.88
C ASN A 35 -7.36 -9.15 5.38
N HIS A 36 -7.04 -10.39 5.07
CA HIS A 36 -7.09 -10.95 3.74
C HIS A 36 -7.87 -12.26 3.76
N THR A 37 -8.86 -12.39 2.89
CA THR A 37 -9.59 -13.64 2.72
C THR A 37 -8.79 -14.57 1.82
N LYS A 38 -8.40 -15.74 2.35
CA LYS A 38 -7.71 -16.80 1.63
C LYS A 38 -8.66 -17.96 1.45
N THR A 39 -8.85 -18.39 0.20
CA THR A 39 -9.61 -19.61 -0.10
C THR A 39 -8.70 -20.81 0.03
N ILE A 40 -9.03 -21.71 0.94
CA ILE A 40 -8.34 -23.00 1.12
C ILE A 40 -9.10 -24.02 0.26
N HIS A 41 -8.46 -24.50 -0.77
CA HIS A 41 -9.01 -25.52 -1.65
C HIS A 41 -8.86 -26.90 -0.99
N ARG A 42 -9.98 -27.49 -0.60
CA ARG A 42 -9.98 -28.84 -0.05
C ARG A 42 -11.05 -29.70 -0.70
N TRP A 43 -10.83 -31.02 -0.59
CA TRP A 43 -11.79 -32.02 -1.03
C TRP A 43 -12.32 -32.74 0.19
N SER A 44 -13.61 -32.70 0.37
CA SER A 44 -14.31 -33.45 1.42
C SER A 44 -14.87 -34.75 0.84
N THR A 45 -15.05 -35.76 1.70
CA THR A 45 -15.65 -37.06 1.31
C THR A 45 -16.93 -37.26 2.12
N ASP A 46 -18.03 -37.43 1.44
CA ASP A 46 -19.31 -37.81 2.05
C ASP A 46 -19.86 -39.06 1.34
N ASN A 47 -20.24 -40.07 2.11
CA ASN A 47 -20.76 -41.37 1.61
C ASN A 47 -19.90 -42.05 0.52
N GLY A 48 -18.59 -41.75 0.47
CA GLY A 48 -17.64 -42.30 -0.53
C GLY A 48 -17.47 -41.44 -1.77
N ASP A 49 -18.26 -40.41 -1.97
CA ASP A 49 -18.09 -39.43 -3.03
C ASP A 49 -17.22 -38.28 -2.60
N ARG A 50 -16.30 -37.85 -3.48
CA ARG A 50 -15.46 -36.69 -3.26
C ARG A 50 -16.09 -35.47 -3.90
N PHE A 51 -16.24 -34.41 -3.12
CA PHE A 51 -16.69 -33.11 -3.61
C PHE A 51 -15.74 -32.00 -3.22
N TYR A 52 -15.70 -30.97 -4.05
CA TYR A 52 -14.90 -29.78 -3.82
C TYR A 52 -15.58 -28.88 -2.78
N ASP A 53 -14.88 -28.64 -1.68
CA ASP A 53 -15.40 -27.92 -0.51
C ASP A 53 -14.40 -26.79 -0.14
N PRO A 54 -14.46 -25.64 -0.83
CA PRO A 54 -13.59 -24.52 -0.54
C PRO A 54 -13.98 -23.87 0.78
N GLU A 55 -12.98 -23.64 1.63
CA GLU A 55 -13.14 -22.94 2.90
C GLU A 55 -12.49 -21.55 2.80
N GLU A 56 -13.23 -20.50 3.15
CA GLU A 56 -12.71 -19.16 3.25
C GLU A 56 -12.19 -18.88 4.66
N LYS A 57 -10.92 -18.51 4.75
CA LYS A 57 -10.27 -18.13 6.02
C LYS A 57 -9.75 -16.71 5.93
N VAL A 58 -10.11 -15.90 6.93
CA VAL A 58 -9.53 -14.56 7.09
C VAL A 58 -8.18 -14.71 7.79
N VAL A 59 -7.13 -14.24 7.14
CA VAL A 59 -5.74 -14.28 7.62
C VAL A 59 -5.14 -12.88 7.60
N PRO A 60 -4.24 -12.55 8.54
CA PRO A 60 -3.47 -11.31 8.44
C PRO A 60 -2.54 -11.37 7.23
N ARG A 61 -2.33 -10.25 6.56
CA ARG A 61 -1.38 -10.12 5.46
C ARG A 61 -0.47 -8.93 5.71
N LEU A 62 0.83 -9.16 5.55
CA LEU A 62 1.86 -8.13 5.45
C LEU A 62 2.24 -7.95 3.98
N SER A 63 2.63 -6.75 3.60
CA SER A 63 3.12 -6.44 2.27
C SER A 63 4.39 -5.61 2.40
N HIS A 64 5.43 -5.98 1.68
CA HIS A 64 6.59 -5.12 1.50
C HIS A 64 6.20 -3.93 0.62
N VAL A 65 6.70 -2.75 0.96
CA VAL A 65 6.54 -1.51 0.18
C VAL A 65 7.93 -1.01 -0.15
N SER A 66 8.18 -0.75 -1.43
CA SER A 66 9.48 -0.23 -1.84
C SER A 66 9.65 1.22 -1.40
N CYS A 67 10.87 1.58 -0.98
CA CYS A 67 11.24 2.97 -0.68
C CYS A 67 10.98 3.92 -1.85
N TRP A 68 11.04 3.41 -3.08
CA TRP A 68 10.80 4.18 -4.30
C TRP A 68 9.33 4.51 -4.55
N ASP A 69 8.43 3.76 -3.92
CA ASP A 69 6.98 3.91 -4.08
C ASP A 69 6.31 4.54 -2.87
N LEU A 70 7.09 4.92 -1.83
CA LEU A 70 6.57 5.57 -0.64
C LEU A 70 7.01 7.03 -0.57
N TYR A 71 6.04 7.93 -0.44
CA TYR A 71 6.20 9.39 -0.34
C TYR A 71 5.65 9.85 1.00
N PRO A 72 6.51 9.95 2.03
CA PRO A 72 6.12 10.52 3.30
C PRO A 72 5.99 12.04 3.19
N ASP A 73 5.35 12.65 4.17
CA ASP A 73 5.38 14.09 4.36
C ASP A 73 6.83 14.61 4.36
N PRO A 74 7.18 15.59 3.50
CA PRO A 74 8.55 16.14 3.42
C PRO A 74 9.06 16.76 4.72
N SER A 75 8.18 17.17 5.62
CA SER A 75 8.53 17.76 6.92
C SER A 75 8.83 16.70 7.98
N ALA A 76 8.40 15.45 7.77
CA ALA A 76 8.54 14.38 8.75
C ALA A 76 9.95 13.80 8.78
N LEU A 77 10.47 13.57 9.98
CA LEU A 77 11.74 12.88 10.22
C LEU A 77 11.53 11.41 10.60
N SER A 78 10.31 11.05 10.97
CA SER A 78 9.90 9.69 11.32
C SER A 78 8.46 9.43 10.89
N LEU A 79 8.04 8.17 10.96
CA LEU A 79 6.66 7.79 10.69
C LEU A 79 5.66 8.43 11.68
N GLU A 80 6.10 8.64 12.91
CA GLU A 80 5.29 9.20 14.00
C GLU A 80 5.02 10.70 13.80
N ASP A 81 5.94 11.40 13.12
CA ASP A 81 5.84 12.83 12.83
C ASP A 81 5.09 13.11 11.53
N ALA A 82 4.84 12.08 10.71
CA ALA A 82 4.25 12.25 9.38
C ALA A 82 2.74 12.50 9.48
N GLU A 83 2.26 13.62 8.97
CA GLU A 83 0.83 13.91 8.85
C GLU A 83 0.18 13.06 7.77
N TYR A 84 0.92 12.69 6.74
CA TYR A 84 0.45 11.82 5.67
C TYR A 84 1.56 10.97 5.04
N ILE A 85 1.13 9.92 4.39
CA ILE A 85 1.96 9.09 3.50
C ILE A 85 1.18 8.80 2.23
N ILE A 86 1.88 8.86 1.10
CA ILE A 86 1.36 8.43 -0.19
C ILE A 86 2.14 7.20 -0.64
N GLU A 87 1.42 6.13 -0.97
CA GLU A 87 1.98 4.94 -1.61
C GLU A 87 1.56 4.91 -3.07
N ARG A 88 2.51 4.70 -3.96
CA ARG A 88 2.31 4.58 -5.39
C ARG A 88 2.13 3.12 -5.77
N HIS A 89 1.05 2.80 -6.43
CA HIS A 89 0.78 1.48 -6.97
C HIS A 89 0.85 1.52 -8.50
N ARG A 90 1.61 0.60 -9.05
CA ARG A 90 1.67 0.36 -10.48
C ARG A 90 0.76 -0.81 -10.84
N MET A 91 -0.40 -0.51 -11.41
CA MET A 91 -1.44 -1.49 -11.68
C MET A 91 -1.63 -1.73 -13.18
N ASN A 92 -1.85 -2.98 -13.57
CA ASN A 92 -2.33 -3.29 -14.89
C ASN A 92 -3.86 -3.10 -14.97
N ARG A 93 -4.39 -3.11 -16.19
CA ARG A 93 -5.84 -2.96 -16.45
C ARG A 93 -6.71 -3.96 -15.69
N SER A 94 -6.24 -5.19 -15.55
CA SER A 94 -6.95 -6.25 -14.84
C SER A 94 -7.01 -6.01 -13.33
N GLN A 95 -5.88 -5.55 -12.75
CA GLN A 95 -5.78 -5.21 -11.34
C GLN A 95 -6.65 -3.99 -10.99
N LEU A 96 -6.62 -2.95 -11.83
CA LEU A 96 -7.47 -1.77 -11.64
C LEU A 96 -8.96 -2.16 -11.71
N ARG A 97 -9.34 -2.98 -12.70
CA ARG A 97 -10.71 -3.49 -12.82
C ARG A 97 -11.13 -4.34 -11.62
N ALA A 98 -10.22 -5.11 -11.03
CA ALA A 98 -10.51 -5.95 -9.87
C ALA A 98 -10.83 -5.13 -8.60
N LEU A 99 -10.41 -3.86 -8.53
CA LEU A 99 -10.74 -2.98 -7.40
C LEU A 99 -12.25 -2.79 -7.21
N ARG A 100 -13.04 -2.83 -8.28
CA ARG A 100 -14.50 -2.71 -8.19
C ARG A 100 -15.17 -3.81 -7.37
N ASN A 101 -14.51 -4.94 -7.15
CA ASN A 101 -15.00 -6.02 -6.29
C ASN A 101 -14.68 -5.79 -4.80
N ARG A 102 -13.94 -4.73 -4.49
CA ARG A 102 -13.62 -4.36 -3.12
C ARG A 102 -14.64 -3.36 -2.57
N PRO A 103 -14.92 -3.38 -1.27
CA PRO A 103 -15.86 -2.45 -0.68
C PRO A 103 -15.39 -0.99 -0.81
N PHE A 104 -16.37 -0.10 -0.94
CA PHE A 104 -16.18 1.36 -0.98
C PHE A 104 -15.40 1.91 -2.19
N PHE A 105 -15.12 1.11 -3.22
CA PHE A 105 -14.58 1.62 -4.47
C PHE A 105 -15.70 2.06 -5.41
N ASP A 106 -15.51 3.22 -6.03
CA ASP A 106 -16.42 3.79 -7.02
C ASP A 106 -16.20 3.11 -8.38
N VAL A 107 -17.22 2.40 -8.85
CA VAL A 107 -17.16 1.66 -10.11
C VAL A 107 -17.12 2.60 -11.30
N ASP A 108 -17.87 3.71 -11.26
CA ASP A 108 -17.93 4.67 -12.36
C ASP A 108 -16.58 5.41 -12.53
N ALA A 109 -15.94 5.75 -11.40
CA ALA A 109 -14.61 6.33 -11.40
C ALA A 109 -13.56 5.37 -11.98
N ILE A 110 -13.62 4.07 -11.63
CA ILE A 110 -12.73 3.04 -12.18
C ILE A 110 -12.94 2.90 -13.69
N GLU A 111 -14.20 2.85 -14.17
CA GLU A 111 -14.50 2.74 -15.59
C GLU A 111 -14.05 3.99 -16.36
N SER A 112 -14.19 5.17 -15.77
CA SER A 112 -13.66 6.41 -16.31
C SER A 112 -12.14 6.36 -16.48
N CYS A 113 -11.39 5.90 -15.47
CA CYS A 113 -9.95 5.72 -15.56
C CYS A 113 -9.56 4.73 -16.67
N LEU A 114 -10.26 3.60 -16.74
CA LEU A 114 -10.02 2.59 -17.77
C LEU A 114 -10.28 3.11 -19.19
N SER A 115 -11.20 4.05 -19.37
CA SER A 115 -11.55 4.67 -20.66
C SER A 115 -10.57 5.77 -21.05
N MET A 116 -10.02 6.53 -20.09
CA MET A 116 -9.01 7.57 -20.34
C MET A 116 -7.68 7.01 -20.84
N GLY A 117 -7.40 5.74 -20.54
CA GLY A 117 -6.14 5.11 -20.90
C GLY A 117 -5.11 5.14 -19.78
N THR A 118 -3.93 4.61 -20.08
CA THR A 118 -2.82 4.50 -19.12
C THR A 118 -2.25 5.88 -18.80
N ASN A 119 -1.92 6.10 -17.53
CA ASN A 119 -1.37 7.36 -17.02
C ASN A 119 -0.03 7.16 -16.27
N TYR A 120 0.57 5.97 -16.41
CA TYR A 120 1.84 5.66 -15.77
C TYR A 120 2.98 6.34 -16.52
N GLU A 121 3.76 7.14 -15.80
CA GLU A 121 5.01 7.72 -16.27
C GLU A 121 6.18 6.96 -15.65
N GLU A 122 7.00 6.38 -16.51
CA GLU A 122 8.20 5.67 -16.09
C GLU A 122 9.26 6.65 -15.59
N ARG A 123 9.91 6.33 -14.47
CA ARG A 123 10.98 7.13 -13.92
C ARG A 123 12.32 6.64 -14.41
N TYR A 124 13.28 7.55 -14.57
CA TYR A 124 14.61 7.26 -15.09
C TYR A 124 15.34 6.11 -14.38
N PHE A 125 15.16 5.98 -13.05
CA PHE A 125 15.80 4.94 -12.25
C PHE A 125 15.10 3.56 -12.37
N GLU A 126 13.86 3.51 -12.84
CA GLU A 126 13.12 2.25 -13.01
C GLU A 126 13.76 1.40 -14.11
N ASN A 127 14.28 2.02 -15.14
CA ASN A 127 15.04 1.34 -16.20
C ASN A 127 16.30 0.67 -15.65
N ASP A 128 17.00 1.32 -14.72
CA ASP A 128 18.21 0.76 -14.11
C ASP A 128 17.89 -0.38 -13.12
N LEU A 129 16.78 -0.26 -12.37
CA LEU A 129 16.34 -1.30 -11.43
C LEU A 129 15.76 -2.53 -12.11
N TYR A 130 15.14 -2.34 -13.28
CA TYR A 130 14.46 -3.38 -14.03
C TYR A 130 15.09 -3.61 -15.41
N ALA A 131 16.41 -3.45 -15.52
CA ALA A 131 17.18 -3.51 -16.78
C ALA A 131 16.92 -4.76 -17.64
N ASP A 132 16.44 -5.85 -17.04
CA ASP A 132 16.05 -7.07 -17.75
C ASP A 132 14.57 -7.06 -18.19
N ASN A 133 13.80 -6.01 -17.88
CA ASN A 133 12.40 -5.94 -18.26
C ASN A 133 12.27 -5.23 -19.61
N ASP A 134 11.73 -5.96 -20.57
CA ASP A 134 11.35 -5.44 -21.88
C ASP A 134 10.42 -4.22 -21.72
N PRO A 135 10.72 -3.05 -22.32
CA PRO A 135 9.90 -1.84 -22.20
C PRO A 135 8.42 -2.04 -22.57
N ILE A 136 8.10 -3.08 -23.33
CA ILE A 136 6.71 -3.49 -23.65
C ILE A 136 5.84 -3.73 -22.40
N TYR A 137 6.43 -4.05 -21.23
CA TYR A 137 5.67 -4.31 -20.02
C TYR A 137 5.17 -3.05 -19.29
N ASN A 138 5.64 -1.87 -19.66
CA ASN A 138 5.28 -0.61 -18.98
C ASN A 138 4.17 0.18 -19.70
N GLU A 139 3.94 -0.08 -21.00
CA GLU A 139 3.01 0.70 -21.81
C GLU A 139 1.54 0.62 -21.38
N ASP A 140 1.14 -0.43 -20.64
CA ASP A 140 -0.25 -0.66 -20.22
C ASP A 140 -0.42 -0.57 -18.67
N ARG A 141 0.21 0.43 -18.03
CA ARG A 141 0.13 0.60 -16.59
C ARG A 141 -0.64 1.84 -16.19
N PHE A 142 -1.31 1.72 -15.05
CA PHE A 142 -2.00 2.81 -14.37
C PHE A 142 -1.24 3.15 -13.09
N GLU A 143 -0.99 4.43 -12.88
CA GLU A 143 -0.50 4.95 -11.60
C GLU A 143 -1.70 5.19 -10.70
N VAL A 144 -1.72 4.50 -9.58
CA VAL A 144 -2.73 4.67 -8.54
C VAL A 144 -2.02 5.09 -7.26
N LEU A 145 -2.44 6.21 -6.71
CA LEU A 145 -1.91 6.75 -5.47
C LEU A 145 -2.84 6.39 -4.32
N GLU A 146 -2.27 5.81 -3.27
CA GLU A 146 -2.96 5.53 -2.03
C GLU A 146 -2.48 6.51 -0.96
N TYR A 147 -3.36 7.40 -0.56
CA TYR A 147 -3.12 8.41 0.46
C TYR A 147 -3.60 7.91 1.83
N TRP A 148 -2.76 8.04 2.82
CA TRP A 148 -3.09 7.89 4.23
C TRP A 148 -2.69 9.16 4.95
N GLY A 149 -3.62 9.81 5.60
CA GLY A 149 -3.33 11.06 6.30
C GLY A 149 -4.57 11.76 6.80
N VAL A 150 -4.41 13.02 7.11
CA VAL A 150 -5.48 13.87 7.65
C VAL A 150 -6.08 14.74 6.57
N LEU A 151 -7.38 14.97 6.66
CA LEU A 151 -8.11 15.96 5.89
C LEU A 151 -8.96 16.83 6.84
N ASP A 152 -9.15 18.10 6.48
CA ASP A 152 -10.12 18.92 7.17
C ASP A 152 -11.53 18.34 7.01
N ALA A 153 -12.32 18.32 8.09
CA ALA A 153 -13.68 17.79 8.06
C ALA A 153 -14.57 18.48 7.01
N LYS A 154 -14.29 19.75 6.70
CA LYS A 154 -14.97 20.46 5.63
C LYS A 154 -14.70 19.81 4.27
N MET A 155 -13.43 19.58 3.92
CA MET A 155 -13.04 18.92 2.66
C MET A 155 -13.58 17.49 2.59
N ALA A 156 -13.51 16.78 3.72
CA ALA A 156 -14.00 15.42 3.80
C ALA A 156 -15.52 15.32 3.54
N ARG A 157 -16.31 16.30 3.98
CA ARG A 157 -17.74 16.39 3.65
C ARG A 157 -17.99 16.75 2.19
N GLU A 158 -17.15 17.58 1.58
CA GLU A 158 -17.26 17.94 0.16
C GLU A 158 -17.08 16.72 -0.76
N ILE A 159 -16.28 15.73 -0.34
CA ILE A 159 -16.08 14.46 -1.03
C ILE A 159 -17.05 13.35 -0.57
N LEU A 160 -18.15 13.73 0.08
CA LEU A 160 -19.24 12.84 0.53
C LEU A 160 -18.81 11.77 1.53
N LEU A 161 -17.78 12.04 2.32
CA LEU A 161 -17.40 11.15 3.41
C LEU A 161 -18.39 11.28 4.57
N ASP A 162 -18.89 10.14 5.07
CA ASP A 162 -19.84 10.10 6.18
C ASP A 162 -19.11 10.42 7.50
N ILE A 163 -19.23 11.66 7.93
CA ILE A 163 -18.62 12.18 9.15
C ILE A 163 -19.73 12.60 10.12
N PRO A 164 -19.62 12.31 11.43
CA PRO A 164 -20.58 12.71 12.40
C PRO A 164 -20.86 14.24 12.35
N ASP A 165 -22.13 14.62 12.43
CA ASP A 165 -22.55 16.03 12.41
C ASP A 165 -21.97 16.86 13.56
N SER A 166 -21.57 16.21 14.64
CA SER A 166 -20.92 16.84 15.80
C SER A 166 -19.49 17.30 15.53
N THR A 167 -18.86 16.85 14.44
CA THR A 167 -17.49 17.21 14.08
C THR A 167 -17.44 18.64 13.54
N SER A 168 -16.60 19.49 14.12
CA SER A 168 -16.39 20.86 13.65
C SER A 168 -15.79 20.87 12.25
N ALA A 169 -16.08 21.92 11.47
CA ALA A 169 -15.49 22.08 10.13
C ALA A 169 -13.97 22.24 10.14
N LEU A 170 -13.41 22.65 11.30
CA LEU A 170 -11.97 22.83 11.52
C LEU A 170 -11.30 21.59 12.11
N ASP A 171 -12.08 20.57 12.51
CA ASP A 171 -11.51 19.33 13.00
C ASP A 171 -10.88 18.56 11.85
N GLN A 172 -9.84 17.81 12.18
CA GLN A 172 -9.15 16.92 11.25
C GLN A 172 -9.69 15.50 11.37
N VAL A 173 -9.81 14.84 10.26
CA VAL A 173 -10.22 13.43 10.18
C VAL A 173 -9.17 12.62 9.43
N HIS A 174 -8.83 11.46 9.98
CA HIS A 174 -7.89 10.55 9.32
C HIS A 174 -8.60 9.72 8.26
N VAL A 175 -8.05 9.72 7.06
CA VAL A 175 -8.64 9.07 5.89
C VAL A 175 -7.66 8.17 5.15
N ASN A 176 -8.22 7.23 4.40
CA ASN A 176 -7.54 6.54 3.32
C ASN A 176 -8.23 6.88 2.01
N ALA A 177 -7.49 7.44 1.06
CA ALA A 177 -7.99 7.77 -0.27
C ALA A 177 -7.18 7.06 -1.35
N TRP A 178 -7.86 6.60 -2.41
CA TRP A 178 -7.27 6.01 -3.60
C TRP A 178 -7.60 6.87 -4.80
N ILE A 179 -6.57 7.28 -5.55
CA ILE A 179 -6.69 8.25 -6.63
C ILE A 179 -5.97 7.68 -7.86
N CYS A 180 -6.61 7.80 -9.03
CA CYS A 180 -6.00 7.47 -10.31
C CYS A 180 -6.17 8.65 -11.26
N GLY A 181 -5.07 9.30 -11.63
CA GLY A 181 -5.14 10.55 -12.39
C GLY A 181 -5.97 11.60 -11.66
N ASN A 182 -7.07 12.04 -12.27
CA ASN A 182 -7.98 13.03 -11.69
C ASN A 182 -9.25 12.41 -11.05
N GLN A 183 -9.30 11.07 -10.94
CA GLN A 183 -10.45 10.37 -10.39
C GLN A 183 -10.17 9.84 -8.99
N ILE A 184 -11.08 10.12 -8.07
CA ILE A 184 -11.06 9.52 -6.73
C ILE A 184 -11.77 8.17 -6.82
N LEU A 185 -11.00 7.09 -6.63
CA LEU A 185 -11.53 5.73 -6.71
C LEU A 185 -12.19 5.29 -5.40
N ARG A 186 -11.71 5.82 -4.28
CA ARG A 186 -12.18 5.48 -2.94
C ARG A 186 -11.77 6.55 -1.95
N VAL A 187 -12.65 6.88 -1.00
CA VAL A 187 -12.29 7.62 0.22
C VAL A 187 -13.03 6.99 1.38
N VAL A 188 -12.33 6.68 2.45
CA VAL A 188 -12.90 6.11 3.68
C VAL A 188 -12.17 6.67 4.89
N LEU A 189 -12.84 6.66 6.05
CA LEU A 189 -12.19 6.95 7.32
C LEU A 189 -11.14 5.88 7.65
N ASN A 190 -10.10 6.29 8.37
CA ASN A 190 -9.08 5.36 8.85
C ASN A 190 -9.72 4.32 9.78
N PRO A 191 -9.61 3.01 9.47
CA PRO A 191 -10.25 1.95 10.25
C PRO A 191 -9.51 1.60 11.54
N PHE A 192 -8.32 2.15 11.78
CA PHE A 192 -7.51 1.83 12.96
C PHE A 192 -7.92 2.66 14.17
N VAL A 193 -7.98 1.99 15.33
CA VAL A 193 -8.22 2.63 16.63
C VAL A 193 -7.14 2.16 17.61
N PRO A 194 -6.27 3.04 18.12
CA PRO A 194 -6.13 4.47 17.75
C PRO A 194 -5.72 4.67 16.29
N GLU A 195 -6.04 5.84 15.76
CA GLU A 195 -5.69 6.22 14.40
C GLU A 195 -4.17 6.19 14.20
N ARG A 196 -3.74 5.50 13.15
CA ARG A 196 -2.32 5.33 12.83
C ARG A 196 -2.14 5.06 11.35
N LEU A 197 -0.95 5.36 10.86
CA LEU A 197 -0.49 4.96 9.54
C LEU A 197 -0.18 3.46 9.54
N PRO A 198 -0.63 2.69 8.54
CA PRO A 198 -0.48 1.23 8.51
C PRO A 198 0.89 0.76 8.04
N TYR A 199 1.91 1.54 8.25
CA TYR A 199 3.28 1.25 7.84
C TYR A 199 4.17 1.01 9.04
N GLN A 200 5.23 0.22 8.83
CA GLN A 200 6.35 0.06 9.74
C GLN A 200 7.62 0.35 8.94
N VAL A 201 8.38 1.35 9.40
CA VAL A 201 9.62 1.80 8.76
C VAL A 201 10.78 1.43 9.67
N PHE A 202 11.75 0.71 9.14
CA PHE A 202 12.93 0.27 9.88
C PHE A 202 14.20 0.64 9.11
N PRO A 203 14.87 1.74 9.53
CA PRO A 203 16.11 2.18 8.90
C PRO A 203 17.28 1.25 9.27
N TYR A 204 18.26 1.10 8.38
CA TYR A 204 19.52 0.42 8.67
C TYR A 204 20.37 1.27 9.61
N GLU A 205 20.67 2.50 9.20
CA GLU A 205 21.25 3.51 10.05
C GLU A 205 20.36 4.75 10.04
N LYS A 206 19.88 5.18 11.20
CA LYS A 206 18.97 6.31 11.31
C LYS A 206 19.70 7.61 11.10
N ASN A 207 19.32 8.35 10.05
CA ASN A 207 19.72 9.74 9.89
C ASN A 207 18.75 10.65 10.67
N PRO A 208 19.21 11.46 11.63
CA PRO A 208 18.33 12.30 12.44
C PRO A 208 17.69 13.46 11.66
N TYR A 209 18.14 13.74 10.44
CA TYR A 209 17.69 14.87 9.62
C TYR A 209 16.86 14.44 8.40
N ARG A 210 16.61 13.14 8.24
CA ARG A 210 15.88 12.59 7.08
C ARG A 210 14.95 11.49 7.52
N PHE A 211 13.84 11.34 6.78
CA PHE A 211 12.92 10.22 6.96
C PHE A 211 13.58 8.88 6.65
N PHE A 212 14.26 8.79 5.53
CA PHE A 212 14.98 7.59 5.10
C PHE A 212 16.34 7.47 5.78
N GLY A 213 16.73 6.24 6.10
CA GLY A 213 18.04 5.92 6.68
C GLY A 213 19.14 5.81 5.64
N ILE A 214 20.33 5.50 6.12
CA ILE A 214 21.55 5.33 5.33
C ILE A 214 21.79 3.82 5.14
N GLY A 215 22.06 3.39 3.91
CA GLY A 215 22.33 2.01 3.56
C GLY A 215 23.81 1.61 3.64
N VAL A 216 24.09 0.33 3.46
CA VAL A 216 25.47 -0.19 3.48
C VAL A 216 26.31 0.42 2.36
N PRO A 217 25.87 0.56 1.10
CA PRO A 217 26.67 1.14 0.04
C PRO A 217 27.04 2.59 0.31
N GLU A 218 26.09 3.41 0.82
CA GLU A 218 26.31 4.81 1.15
C GLU A 218 27.36 4.95 2.27
N ASN A 219 27.31 4.11 3.30
CA ASN A 219 28.31 4.08 4.38
C ASN A 219 29.69 3.61 3.91
N MET A 220 29.77 2.83 2.84
CA MET A 220 31.05 2.34 2.30
C MET A 220 31.69 3.33 1.32
N GLU A 221 30.94 4.25 0.73
CA GLU A 221 31.44 5.25 -0.20
C GLU A 221 32.48 6.15 0.46
N ASP A 222 32.23 6.55 1.71
CA ASP A 222 33.19 7.39 2.49
C ASP A 222 34.42 6.62 2.94
N ALA A 223 34.47 5.29 2.80
CA ALA A 223 35.62 4.47 3.24
C ALA A 223 36.64 4.19 2.13
N GLN A 224 36.44 4.67 0.92
CA GLN A 224 37.36 4.59 -0.23
C GLN A 224 38.18 5.87 -0.36
#